data_15503b3f2af6725c2960b1dd7f433713
#
_entry.id   15503b3f2af6725c2960b1dd7f433713
#
_cell.length_a   1.000
_cell.length_b   1.000
_cell.length_c   1.000
_cell.angle_alpha   90.00
_cell.angle_beta   90.00
_cell.angle_gamma   90.00
#
_symmetry.space_group_name_H-M   'P 1'
#
loop_
_entity.id
_entity.type
_entity.pdbx_description
1 polymer ?
#
loop_
_entity_poly.entity_id
_entity_poly.type
_entity_poly.pdbx_seq_one_letter_code
_entity_poly.pdbx_strand_id
1 'polypeptide(L)'
;MRLDHYVYTEESFQEARKLLKDDGILVVSFAAQKDWIGVRLNGVLKKVFGEVPYTFTTMLPSESNLWGSLMFITGNNPAKLRQWVEARPELRDYVRKNAFQCSGSVQLISDDWPYLYIEAPSIPRMYLLIIMALAVLFLAAYRLMGSAGEGGINWHFFFLGAAF
;
A
#
# COMPACT_ATOMS: atom_id res chain seq x y z
N MET A 1 -11.35 -1.35 8.84
CA MET A 1 -10.33 -0.48 8.23
C MET A 1 -9.16 -0.39 9.20
N ARG A 2 -7.93 -0.64 8.74
CA ARG A 2 -6.76 -0.60 9.64
C ARG A 2 -6.24 0.83 9.70
N LEU A 3 -6.01 1.35 10.90
CA LEU A 3 -5.51 2.72 11.13
C LEU A 3 -4.12 2.96 10.54
N ASP A 4 -3.32 1.90 10.35
CA ASP A 4 -1.98 1.94 9.77
C ASP A 4 -1.96 2.44 8.29
N HIS A 5 -3.06 2.36 7.57
CA HIS A 5 -3.15 2.89 6.21
C HIS A 5 -3.01 4.41 6.16
N TYR A 6 -3.53 5.14 7.14
CA TYR A 6 -3.46 6.60 7.21
C TYR A 6 -2.05 7.13 7.51
N VAL A 7 -1.15 6.29 8.02
CA VAL A 7 0.25 6.68 8.27
C VAL A 7 1.01 6.96 6.98
N TYR A 8 0.57 6.38 5.87
CA TYR A 8 1.26 6.44 4.58
C TYR A 8 0.57 7.34 3.56
N THR A 9 -0.45 8.11 3.96
CA THR A 9 -1.16 9.04 3.08
C THR A 9 -0.32 10.28 2.77
N GLU A 10 -0.68 10.99 1.72
CA GLU A 10 -0.05 12.25 1.34
C GLU A 10 -0.13 13.27 2.48
N GLU A 11 -1.30 13.38 3.10
CA GLU A 11 -1.59 14.30 4.20
C GLU A 11 -0.72 13.98 5.43
N SER A 12 -0.58 12.71 5.77
CA SER A 12 0.30 12.28 6.86
C SER A 12 1.77 12.67 6.62
N PHE A 13 2.28 12.47 5.40
CA PHE A 13 3.63 12.90 5.07
C PHE A 13 3.78 14.41 4.98
N GLN A 14 2.73 15.16 4.60
CA GLN A 14 2.73 16.62 4.67
C GLN A 14 2.87 17.10 6.12
N GLU A 15 2.13 16.50 7.05
CA GLU A 15 2.27 16.82 8.48
C GLU A 15 3.66 16.44 9.01
N ALA A 16 4.15 15.25 8.67
CA ALA A 16 5.51 14.84 9.03
C ALA A 16 6.58 15.81 8.51
N ARG A 17 6.40 16.31 7.28
CA ARG A 17 7.29 17.30 6.68
C ARG A 17 7.33 18.61 7.49
N LYS A 18 6.19 19.09 7.99
CA LYS A 18 6.10 20.31 8.81
C LYS A 18 6.87 20.19 10.14
N LEU A 19 6.98 18.98 10.66
CA LEU A 19 7.70 18.68 11.91
C LEU A 19 9.21 18.58 11.71
N LEU A 20 9.67 18.40 10.48
CA LEU A 20 11.09 18.36 10.17
C LEU A 20 11.71 19.75 10.21
N LYS A 21 12.93 19.83 10.71
CA LYS A 21 13.78 21.04 10.58
C LYS A 21 14.09 21.29 9.09
N ASP A 22 14.60 22.49 8.77
CA ASP A 22 14.95 22.87 7.39
C ASP A 22 15.91 21.89 6.71
N ASP A 23 16.81 21.27 7.46
CA ASP A 23 17.73 20.24 7.01
C ASP A 23 17.39 18.84 7.52
N GLY A 24 16.17 18.65 8.04
CA GLY A 24 15.67 17.40 8.56
C GLY A 24 15.53 16.32 7.48
N ILE A 25 15.85 15.09 7.86
CA ILE A 25 15.78 13.91 7.00
C ILE A 25 14.66 13.01 7.53
N LEU A 26 13.80 12.53 6.62
CA LEU A 26 12.81 11.50 6.87
C LEU A 26 13.31 10.17 6.31
N VAL A 27 13.29 9.15 7.14
CA VAL A 27 13.56 7.76 6.73
C VAL A 27 12.32 6.93 6.95
N VAL A 28 11.84 6.28 5.89
CA VAL A 28 10.69 5.37 5.94
C VAL A 28 11.16 3.98 5.57
N SER A 29 10.81 2.99 6.38
CA SER A 29 11.05 1.57 6.10
C SER A 29 9.72 0.87 5.90
N PHE A 30 9.58 0.11 4.83
CA PHE A 30 8.34 -0.59 4.51
C PHE A 30 8.60 -1.95 3.87
N ALA A 31 7.96 -3.01 4.40
CA ALA A 31 8.01 -4.35 3.82
C ALA A 31 7.03 -4.45 2.64
N ALA A 32 7.45 -4.05 1.45
CA ALA A 32 6.63 -4.08 0.25
C ALA A 32 6.59 -5.50 -0.34
N GLN A 33 5.43 -6.13 -0.31
CA GLN A 33 5.22 -7.45 -0.93
C GLN A 33 5.04 -7.38 -2.45
N LYS A 34 4.75 -6.21 -2.98
CA LYS A 34 4.50 -5.93 -4.40
C LYS A 34 5.21 -4.65 -4.80
N ASP A 35 5.82 -4.67 -5.97
CA ASP A 35 6.60 -3.53 -6.48
C ASP A 35 5.79 -2.24 -6.59
N TRP A 36 4.51 -2.35 -6.98
CA TRP A 36 3.64 -1.19 -7.09
C TRP A 36 3.39 -0.46 -5.76
N ILE A 37 3.53 -1.13 -4.60
CA ILE A 37 3.47 -0.48 -3.28
C ILE A 37 4.69 0.42 -3.10
N GLY A 38 5.86 -0.06 -3.47
CA GLY A 38 7.09 0.73 -3.46
C GLY A 38 7.01 1.95 -4.38
N VAL A 39 6.49 1.76 -5.60
CA VAL A 39 6.25 2.84 -6.57
C VAL A 39 5.27 3.88 -6.00
N ARG A 40 4.22 3.43 -5.34
CA ARG A 40 3.20 4.28 -4.70
C ARG A 40 3.79 5.15 -3.61
N LEU A 41 4.51 4.55 -2.66
CA LEU A 41 5.17 5.28 -1.56
C LEU A 41 6.22 6.27 -2.10
N ASN A 42 7.01 5.85 -3.08
CA ASN A 42 7.95 6.74 -3.76
C ASN A 42 7.25 7.94 -4.39
N GLY A 43 6.12 7.70 -5.08
CA GLY A 43 5.32 8.75 -5.70
C GLY A 43 4.74 9.75 -4.69
N VAL A 44 4.23 9.27 -3.55
CA VAL A 44 3.71 10.14 -2.47
C VAL A 44 4.83 10.98 -1.88
N LEU A 45 5.96 10.36 -1.53
CA LEU A 45 7.11 11.08 -0.99
C LEU A 45 7.67 12.10 -1.97
N LYS A 46 7.78 11.76 -3.26
CA LYS A 46 8.15 12.69 -4.33
C LYS A 46 7.19 13.89 -4.39
N LYS A 47 5.88 13.64 -4.33
CA LYS A 47 4.88 14.71 -4.37
C LYS A 47 4.99 15.64 -3.17
N VAL A 48 5.19 15.10 -1.98
CA VAL A 48 5.27 15.87 -0.74
C VAL A 48 6.59 16.64 -0.62
N PHE A 49 7.73 16.00 -0.91
CA PHE A 49 9.06 16.60 -0.71
C PHE A 49 9.62 17.29 -1.96
N GLY A 50 8.98 17.13 -3.12
CA GLY A 50 9.37 17.77 -4.37
C GLY A 50 10.45 17.07 -5.17
N GLU A 51 11.18 16.11 -4.59
CA GLU A 51 12.19 15.29 -5.28
C GLU A 51 11.99 13.80 -5.03
N VAL A 52 12.52 13.00 -5.94
CA VAL A 52 12.50 11.54 -5.81
C VAL A 52 13.34 11.12 -4.60
N PRO A 53 12.78 10.38 -3.64
CA PRO A 53 13.55 9.87 -2.50
C PRO A 53 14.61 8.87 -2.94
N TYR A 54 15.68 8.74 -2.19
CA TYR A 54 16.57 7.60 -2.32
C TYR A 54 15.82 6.34 -1.89
N THR A 55 15.56 5.45 -2.83
CA THR A 55 14.78 4.21 -2.59
C THR A 55 15.63 3.00 -2.91
N PHE A 56 15.82 2.14 -1.93
CA PHE A 56 16.65 0.96 -2.05
C PHE A 56 16.18 -0.19 -1.17
N THR A 57 16.59 -1.40 -1.51
CA THR A 57 16.27 -2.61 -0.75
C THR A 57 17.31 -2.86 0.32
N THR A 58 16.87 -3.13 1.54
CA THR A 58 17.79 -3.43 2.68
C THR A 58 18.02 -4.92 2.89
N MET A 59 17.31 -5.77 2.16
CA MET A 59 17.55 -7.21 2.28
C MET A 59 18.81 -7.62 1.57
N LEU A 60 19.67 -8.30 2.31
CA LEU A 60 20.60 -9.26 1.75
C LEU A 60 19.79 -10.34 1.03
N PRO A 61 20.22 -10.83 -0.14
CA PRO A 61 19.66 -12.03 -0.75
C PRO A 61 20.01 -13.21 0.15
N SER A 62 19.30 -13.38 1.20
CA SER A 62 19.37 -14.51 2.12
C SER A 62 18.22 -15.45 1.79
N GLU A 63 18.51 -16.72 1.82
CA GLU A 63 17.69 -17.89 1.46
C GLU A 63 16.33 -18.00 2.17
N SER A 64 15.99 -17.07 3.03
CA SER A 64 14.68 -16.96 3.63
C SER A 64 13.81 -16.04 2.77
N ASN A 65 12.69 -16.56 2.27
CA ASN A 65 11.59 -15.87 1.60
C ASN A 65 10.95 -14.75 2.44
N LEU A 66 11.70 -14.09 3.29
CA LEU A 66 11.28 -12.97 4.12
C LEU A 66 11.42 -11.68 3.31
N TRP A 67 10.35 -11.10 3.09
CA TRP A 67 9.91 -9.94 2.37
C TRP A 67 10.90 -8.79 2.40
N GLY A 68 11.36 -8.35 1.21
CA GLY A 68 12.27 -7.24 1.06
C GLY A 68 11.74 -5.99 1.74
N SER A 69 12.56 -5.41 2.60
CA SER A 69 12.25 -4.11 3.17
C SER A 69 12.77 -3.02 2.25
N LEU A 70 11.87 -2.14 1.78
CA LEU A 70 12.25 -0.94 1.07
C LEU A 70 12.55 0.17 2.07
N MET A 71 13.65 0.87 1.83
CA MET A 71 14.01 2.09 2.54
C MET A 71 13.83 3.28 1.62
N PHE A 72 13.22 4.32 2.14
CA PHE A 72 13.04 5.60 1.48
C PHE A 72 13.71 6.67 2.33
N ILE A 73 14.61 7.44 1.74
CA ILE A 73 15.27 8.57 2.40
C ILE A 73 14.95 9.84 1.63
N THR A 74 14.35 10.80 2.31
CA THR A 74 14.00 12.12 1.78
C THR A 74 14.19 13.19 2.85
N GLY A 75 13.96 14.47 2.53
CA GLY A 75 14.08 15.55 3.51
C GLY A 75 13.68 16.90 2.94
N ASN A 76 13.60 17.90 3.84
CA ASN A 76 13.21 19.25 3.47
C ASN A 76 14.23 19.95 2.55
N ASN A 77 15.50 19.58 2.63
CA ASN A 77 16.57 20.15 1.80
C ASN A 77 17.23 19.04 0.94
N PRO A 78 16.73 18.82 -0.28
CA PRO A 78 17.26 17.78 -1.16
C PRO A 78 18.73 17.95 -1.54
N ALA A 79 19.19 19.19 -1.68
CA ALA A 79 20.60 19.48 -2.01
C ALA A 79 21.53 19.06 -0.86
N LYS A 80 21.14 19.36 0.37
CA LYS A 80 21.87 18.98 1.57
C LYS A 80 21.85 17.46 1.79
N LEU A 81 20.69 16.83 1.51
CA LEU A 81 20.55 15.38 1.55
C LEU A 81 21.51 14.71 0.54
N ARG A 82 21.57 15.20 -0.70
CA ARG A 82 22.52 14.69 -1.70
C ARG A 82 23.97 14.83 -1.23
N GLN A 83 24.34 16.01 -0.75
CA GLN A 83 25.68 16.24 -0.21
C GLN A 83 25.98 15.28 0.95
N TRP A 84 25.02 15.02 1.82
CA TRP A 84 25.18 14.11 2.96
C TRP A 84 25.37 12.66 2.51
N VAL A 85 24.64 12.20 1.48
CA VAL A 85 24.79 10.84 0.90
C VAL A 85 26.14 10.73 0.17
N GLU A 86 26.52 11.71 -0.67
CA GLU A 86 27.78 11.69 -1.42
C GLU A 86 29.02 11.77 -0.52
N ALA A 87 28.92 12.43 0.62
CA ALA A 87 29.98 12.50 1.62
C ALA A 87 30.25 11.15 2.32
N ARG A 88 29.42 10.15 2.10
CA ARG A 88 29.51 8.80 2.70
C ARG A 88 29.60 7.73 1.62
N PRO A 89 30.81 7.39 1.17
CA PRO A 89 31.00 6.45 0.04
C PRO A 89 30.29 5.10 0.24
N GLU A 90 30.35 4.55 1.46
CA GLU A 90 29.71 3.28 1.79
C GLU A 90 28.19 3.34 1.61
N LEU A 91 27.54 4.40 2.10
CA LEU A 91 26.09 4.60 1.95
C LEU A 91 25.73 4.83 0.49
N ARG A 92 26.47 5.71 -0.20
CA ARG A 92 26.25 6.00 -1.62
C ARG A 92 26.30 4.73 -2.46
N ASP A 93 27.35 3.94 -2.28
CA ASP A 93 27.58 2.74 -3.07
C ASP A 93 26.56 1.65 -2.71
N TYR A 94 26.16 1.56 -1.44
CA TYR A 94 25.08 0.67 -1.01
C TYR A 94 23.73 1.06 -1.65
N VAL A 95 23.35 2.33 -1.61
CA VAL A 95 22.13 2.86 -2.21
C VAL A 95 22.11 2.61 -3.72
N ARG A 96 23.23 2.85 -4.41
CA ARG A 96 23.34 2.61 -5.86
C ARG A 96 23.23 1.14 -6.21
N LYS A 97 23.91 0.27 -5.46
CA LYS A 97 23.91 -1.18 -5.69
C LYS A 97 22.54 -1.82 -5.48
N ASN A 98 21.79 -1.35 -4.49
CA ASN A 98 20.50 -1.91 -4.08
C ASN A 98 19.32 -1.01 -4.48
N ALA A 99 19.53 -0.08 -5.42
CA ALA A 99 18.49 0.87 -5.84
C ALA A 99 17.25 0.13 -6.32
N PHE A 100 16.10 0.53 -5.78
CA PHE A 100 14.80 0.04 -6.25
C PHE A 100 14.36 0.84 -7.48
N GLN A 101 14.08 0.15 -8.57
CA GLN A 101 13.63 0.78 -9.80
C GLN A 101 12.13 1.06 -9.72
N CYS A 102 11.78 2.33 -9.53
CA CYS A 102 10.41 2.79 -9.56
C CYS A 102 9.95 2.98 -11.02
N SER A 103 9.40 1.93 -11.62
CA SER A 103 8.81 1.99 -12.96
C SER A 103 7.29 1.87 -12.89
N GLY A 104 6.59 2.67 -13.71
CA GLY A 104 5.13 2.70 -13.77
C GLY A 104 4.51 3.90 -13.02
N SER A 105 3.21 4.06 -13.23
CA SER A 105 2.39 5.02 -12.51
C SER A 105 1.29 4.28 -11.75
N VAL A 106 1.10 4.62 -10.49
CA VAL A 106 0.05 4.06 -9.63
C VAL A 106 -0.70 5.20 -8.97
N GLN A 107 -1.95 4.94 -8.60
CA GLN A 107 -2.72 5.92 -7.84
C GLN A 107 -2.04 6.17 -6.50
N LEU A 108 -1.86 7.45 -6.14
CA LEU A 108 -1.30 7.85 -4.86
C LEU A 108 -2.33 7.67 -3.74
N ILE A 109 -1.85 7.53 -2.53
CA ILE A 109 -2.67 7.36 -1.33
C ILE A 109 -2.94 8.75 -0.75
N SER A 110 -4.22 8.99 -0.42
CA SER A 110 -4.67 10.18 0.31
C SER A 110 -5.62 9.75 1.42
N ASP A 111 -5.99 10.68 2.30
CA ASP A 111 -6.98 10.40 3.35
C ASP A 111 -8.36 10.03 2.78
N ASP A 112 -8.70 10.54 1.60
CA ASP A 112 -9.90 10.15 0.87
C ASP A 112 -9.81 8.73 0.26
N TRP A 113 -8.60 8.24 0.01
CA TRP A 113 -8.34 6.92 -0.55
C TRP A 113 -7.11 6.25 0.12
N PRO A 114 -7.23 5.82 1.39
CA PRO A 114 -6.11 5.31 2.19
C PRO A 114 -5.81 3.83 1.96
N TYR A 115 -6.03 3.31 0.76
CA TYR A 115 -5.89 1.88 0.48
C TYR A 115 -4.49 1.55 -0.06
N LEU A 116 -3.52 1.41 0.85
CA LEU A 116 -2.13 1.10 0.51
C LEU A 116 -2.00 -0.23 -0.25
N TYR A 117 -2.79 -1.24 0.08
CA TYR A 117 -2.70 -2.61 -0.44
C TYR A 117 -3.69 -2.92 -1.58
N ILE A 118 -4.39 -1.93 -2.11
CA ILE A 118 -5.27 -2.09 -3.27
C ILE A 118 -4.59 -1.39 -4.46
N GLU A 119 -4.27 -2.15 -5.50
CA GLU A 119 -3.51 -1.63 -6.66
C GLU A 119 -4.26 -0.52 -7.39
N ALA A 120 -5.55 -0.70 -7.61
CA ALA A 120 -6.43 0.27 -8.27
C ALA A 120 -7.78 0.35 -7.54
N PRO A 121 -8.53 1.46 -7.64
CA PRO A 121 -9.85 1.60 -7.04
C PRO A 121 -10.90 0.78 -7.80
N SER A 122 -10.70 -0.52 -7.86
CA SER A 122 -11.58 -1.46 -8.54
C SER A 122 -11.74 -2.72 -7.69
N ILE A 123 -12.91 -3.33 -7.76
CA ILE A 123 -13.14 -4.61 -7.10
C ILE A 123 -12.38 -5.68 -7.86
N PRO A 124 -11.44 -6.40 -7.23
CA PRO A 124 -10.69 -7.45 -7.90
C PRO A 124 -11.64 -8.52 -8.44
N ARG A 125 -11.39 -8.98 -9.67
CA ARG A 125 -12.25 -9.96 -10.36
C ARG A 125 -12.51 -11.24 -9.54
N MET A 126 -11.53 -11.64 -8.73
CA MET A 126 -11.69 -12.80 -7.83
C MET A 126 -12.85 -12.63 -6.84
N TYR A 127 -13.04 -11.43 -6.27
CA TYR A 127 -14.17 -11.17 -5.38
C TYR A 127 -15.50 -11.26 -6.11
N LEU A 128 -15.58 -10.77 -7.33
CA LEU A 128 -16.78 -10.89 -8.15
C LEU A 128 -17.11 -12.35 -8.47
N LEU A 129 -16.10 -13.18 -8.78
CA LEU A 129 -16.28 -14.62 -9.00
C LEU A 129 -16.76 -15.33 -7.73
N ILE A 130 -16.18 -15.02 -6.57
CA ILE A 130 -16.59 -15.59 -5.29
C ILE A 130 -18.04 -15.18 -4.96
N ILE A 131 -18.39 -13.92 -5.12
CA ILE A 131 -19.77 -13.44 -4.89
C ILE A 131 -20.75 -14.15 -5.83
N MET A 132 -20.40 -14.28 -7.12
CA MET A 132 -21.24 -15.02 -8.07
C MET A 132 -21.40 -16.49 -7.68
N ALA A 133 -20.31 -17.17 -7.30
CA ALA A 133 -20.35 -18.56 -6.87
C ALA A 133 -21.24 -18.73 -5.62
N LEU A 134 -21.10 -17.86 -4.63
CA LEU A 134 -21.95 -17.85 -3.44
C LEU A 134 -23.41 -17.57 -3.77
N ALA A 135 -23.70 -16.65 -4.67
CA ALA A 135 -25.07 -16.36 -5.12
C ALA A 135 -25.69 -17.59 -5.82
N VAL A 136 -24.95 -18.28 -6.68
CA VAL A 136 -25.40 -19.51 -7.34
C VAL A 136 -25.67 -20.62 -6.32
N LEU A 137 -24.76 -20.83 -5.37
CA LEU A 137 -24.93 -21.82 -4.28
C LEU A 137 -26.17 -21.49 -3.43
N PHE A 138 -26.35 -20.22 -3.09
CA PHE A 138 -27.53 -19.76 -2.35
C PHE A 138 -28.84 -20.02 -3.11
N LEU A 139 -28.88 -19.69 -4.41
CA LEU A 139 -30.05 -19.93 -5.26
C LEU A 139 -30.33 -21.44 -5.43
N ALA A 140 -29.30 -22.26 -5.57
CA ALA A 140 -29.43 -23.72 -5.63
C ALA A 140 -29.98 -24.29 -4.31
N ALA A 141 -29.41 -23.89 -3.18
CA ALA A 141 -29.89 -24.29 -1.86
C ALA A 141 -31.33 -23.86 -1.63
N TYR A 142 -31.66 -22.60 -1.99
CA TYR A 142 -33.04 -22.09 -1.90
C TYR A 142 -34.01 -22.91 -2.74
N ARG A 143 -33.63 -23.27 -3.99
CA ARG A 143 -34.45 -24.14 -4.86
C ARG A 143 -34.67 -25.52 -4.30
N LEU A 144 -33.62 -26.12 -3.73
CA LEU A 144 -33.69 -27.48 -3.14
C LEU A 144 -34.47 -27.50 -1.82
N MET A 145 -34.36 -26.44 -1.00
CA MET A 145 -35.04 -26.37 0.31
C MET A 145 -36.43 -25.77 0.22
N GLY A 146 -36.64 -24.82 -0.68
CA GLY A 146 -37.91 -24.07 -0.84
C GLY A 146 -39.05 -24.90 -1.42
N SER A 147 -38.76 -26.08 -1.98
CA SER A 147 -39.81 -27.06 -2.40
C SER A 147 -40.41 -27.84 -1.23
N ALA A 148 -39.87 -27.70 -0.02
CA ALA A 148 -40.24 -28.50 1.16
C ALA A 148 -41.09 -27.77 2.22
N GLY A 149 -41.41 -26.47 2.02
CA GLY A 149 -42.21 -25.76 3.02
C GLY A 149 -42.72 -24.40 2.54
N GLU A 150 -43.89 -24.01 3.02
CA GLU A 150 -44.58 -22.73 2.75
C GLU A 150 -43.90 -21.48 3.39
N GLY A 151 -42.62 -21.58 3.77
CA GLY A 151 -41.86 -20.53 4.40
C GLY A 151 -41.24 -19.58 3.36
N GLY A 152 -41.77 -18.37 3.23
CA GLY A 152 -41.15 -17.31 2.43
C GLY A 152 -39.74 -16.94 2.94
N ILE A 153 -38.93 -16.33 2.07
CA ILE A 153 -37.61 -15.82 2.44
C ILE A 153 -37.74 -14.87 3.63
N ASN A 154 -37.08 -15.19 4.73
CA ASN A 154 -36.99 -14.26 5.85
C ASN A 154 -35.94 -13.19 5.52
N TRP A 155 -36.36 -12.07 5.00
CA TRP A 155 -35.55 -10.97 4.59
C TRP A 155 -34.70 -10.37 5.74
N HIS A 156 -35.16 -10.47 6.99
CA HIS A 156 -34.38 -10.03 8.14
C HIS A 156 -33.08 -10.83 8.30
N PHE A 157 -33.14 -12.15 8.20
CA PHE A 157 -31.93 -12.98 8.26
C PHE A 157 -31.02 -12.80 7.05
N PHE A 158 -31.60 -12.54 5.87
CA PHE A 158 -30.83 -12.25 4.68
C PHE A 158 -30.02 -10.96 4.84
N PHE A 159 -30.65 -9.87 5.27
CA PHE A 159 -29.96 -8.60 5.48
C PHE A 159 -29.00 -8.64 6.67
N LEU A 160 -29.30 -9.41 7.73
CA LEU A 160 -28.37 -9.61 8.83
C LEU A 160 -27.10 -10.31 8.38
N GLY A 161 -27.20 -11.36 7.56
CA GLY A 161 -26.06 -12.06 7.00
C GLY A 161 -25.26 -11.26 5.97
N ALA A 162 -25.88 -10.32 5.30
CA ALA A 162 -25.20 -9.42 4.34
C ALA A 162 -24.49 -8.23 5.02
N ALA A 163 -24.82 -7.93 6.28
CA ALA A 163 -24.21 -6.83 7.05
C ALA A 163 -22.93 -7.23 7.78
N PHE A 164 -22.62 -8.53 7.88
CA PHE A 164 -21.40 -9.10 8.45
C PHE A 164 -20.46 -9.61 7.35
#